data_15499d1f7bd75a70c220c32dbe521956
#
_entry.id   15499d1f7bd75a70c220c32dbe521956
#
_cell.length_a   1.000
_cell.length_b   1.000
_cell.length_c   1.000
_cell.angle_alpha   90.00
_cell.angle_beta   90.00
_cell.angle_gamma   90.00
#
_symmetry.space_group_name_H-M   'P 1'
#
loop_
_entity.id
_entity.type
_entity.pdbx_description
1 polymer ?
#
loop_
_entity_poly.entity_id
_entity_poly.type
_entity_poly.pdbx_seq_one_letter_code
_entity_poly.pdbx_strand_id
1 'polypeptide(L)'
;MQAKSARKKVRSLRIIIVGCGKVGHTLTEQLVREGHDITIVDTSERVVRDTTEMFDVMGIRGNGASLNVLMEAGLQEADLVIAVTGSDELNLLCCLMAKKNAKCHTIARVRNPLYNKEIRFIREQLGISMIINPELTTAREILKVLKFPSAIKIDTFAKGRVELLHFRIKPEMGFDGKTIMELMGRLK
;
A
#
# COMPACT_ATOMS: atom_id res chain seq x y z
N MET A 1 20.60 -4.06 31.40
CA MET A 1 21.26 -3.90 30.07
C MET A 1 20.17 -3.82 29.02
N GLN A 2 19.84 -2.62 28.57
CA GLN A 2 18.84 -2.40 27.51
C GLN A 2 19.53 -2.57 26.16
N ALA A 3 19.15 -3.59 25.40
CA ALA A 3 19.60 -3.77 24.03
C ALA A 3 18.99 -2.64 23.16
N LYS A 4 19.79 -1.64 22.81
CA LYS A 4 19.48 -0.69 21.75
C LYS A 4 19.41 -1.47 20.43
N SER A 5 18.18 -1.78 19.97
CA SER A 5 17.95 -2.23 18.60
C SER A 5 18.48 -1.14 17.65
N ALA A 6 19.56 -1.41 16.98
CA ALA A 6 20.08 -0.56 15.91
C ALA A 6 19.07 -0.59 14.76
N ARG A 7 18.16 0.39 14.70
CA ARG A 7 17.35 0.64 13.51
C ARG A 7 18.30 0.88 12.34
N LYS A 8 18.37 -0.08 11.43
CA LYS A 8 19.07 0.06 10.15
C LYS A 8 18.54 1.35 9.51
N LYS A 9 19.43 2.34 9.29
CA LYS A 9 19.07 3.64 8.70
C LYS A 9 18.49 3.34 7.31
N VAL A 10 17.17 3.36 7.18
CA VAL A 10 16.49 3.19 5.89
C VAL A 10 16.91 4.37 5.01
N ARG A 11 17.36 4.10 3.78
CA ARG A 11 17.69 5.15 2.82
C ARG A 11 16.46 6.01 2.58
N SER A 12 16.58 7.33 2.72
CA SER A 12 15.51 8.25 2.31
C SER A 12 15.25 8.09 0.81
N LEU A 13 13.99 7.92 0.44
CA LEU A 13 13.52 7.83 -0.94
C LEU A 13 12.87 9.15 -1.34
N ARG A 14 13.01 9.54 -2.61
CA ARG A 14 12.25 10.63 -3.22
C ARG A 14 10.98 10.06 -3.84
N ILE A 15 9.84 10.47 -3.32
CA ILE A 15 8.53 9.88 -3.65
C ILE A 15 7.58 10.96 -4.15
N ILE A 16 6.99 10.74 -5.32
CA ILE A 16 5.91 11.59 -5.84
C ILE A 16 4.58 10.91 -5.56
N ILE A 17 3.66 11.62 -4.90
CA ILE A 17 2.30 11.15 -4.63
C ILE A 17 1.33 11.98 -5.48
N VAL A 18 0.63 11.31 -6.41
CA VAL A 18 -0.38 11.92 -7.27
C VAL A 18 -1.77 11.63 -6.72
N GLY A 19 -2.47 12.70 -6.32
CA GLY A 19 -3.77 12.64 -5.65
C GLY A 19 -3.64 12.68 -4.14
N CYS A 20 -3.99 13.80 -3.52
CA CYS A 20 -3.91 14.05 -2.07
C CYS A 20 -5.27 13.98 -1.37
N GLY A 21 -6.18 13.13 -1.85
CA GLY A 21 -7.38 12.76 -1.12
C GLY A 21 -7.03 11.93 0.14
N LYS A 22 -8.03 11.29 0.76
CA LYS A 22 -7.84 10.55 2.03
C LYS A 22 -6.64 9.60 2.02
N VAL A 23 -6.47 8.81 0.94
CA VAL A 23 -5.36 7.83 0.83
C VAL A 23 -4.02 8.54 0.65
N GLY A 24 -3.94 9.52 -0.26
CA GLY A 24 -2.71 10.27 -0.51
C GLY A 24 -2.25 11.03 0.72
N HIS A 25 -3.15 11.70 1.43
CA HIS A 25 -2.87 12.39 2.69
C HIS A 25 -2.30 11.44 3.75
N THR A 26 -2.93 10.27 3.98
CA THR A 26 -2.42 9.27 4.94
C THR A 26 -1.05 8.74 4.52
N LEU A 27 -0.82 8.49 3.22
CA LEU A 27 0.48 8.06 2.72
C LEU A 27 1.55 9.14 2.95
N THR A 28 1.24 10.40 2.64
CA THR A 28 2.15 11.53 2.88
C THR A 28 2.56 11.60 4.35
N GLU A 29 1.58 11.57 5.26
CA GLU A 29 1.84 11.59 6.71
C GLU A 29 2.79 10.46 7.16
N GLN A 30 2.51 9.23 6.75
CA GLN A 30 3.30 8.08 7.18
C GLN A 30 4.71 8.10 6.58
N LEU A 31 4.85 8.40 5.29
CA LEU A 31 6.13 8.39 4.60
C LEU A 31 7.06 9.54 5.05
N VAL A 32 6.49 10.70 5.36
CA VAL A 32 7.25 11.80 5.99
C VAL A 32 7.75 11.39 7.37
N ARG A 33 6.93 10.74 8.20
CA ARG A 33 7.37 10.21 9.51
C ARG A 33 8.48 9.16 9.41
N GLU A 34 8.54 8.43 8.32
CA GLU A 34 9.61 7.46 8.02
C GLU A 34 10.88 8.13 7.49
N GLY A 35 10.85 9.44 7.23
CA GLY A 35 12.01 10.23 6.79
C GLY A 35 12.25 10.20 5.28
N HIS A 36 11.20 10.00 4.49
CA HIS A 36 11.24 10.09 3.04
C HIS A 36 11.01 11.53 2.57
N ASP A 37 11.54 11.86 1.39
CA ASP A 37 11.37 13.15 0.71
C ASP A 37 10.14 13.05 -0.22
N ILE A 38 9.10 13.84 0.07
CA ILE A 38 7.79 13.72 -0.58
C ILE A 38 7.48 14.96 -1.41
N THR A 39 7.09 14.72 -2.65
CA THR A 39 6.42 15.74 -3.49
C THR A 39 4.99 15.29 -3.76
N ILE A 40 4.02 16.15 -3.49
CA ILE A 40 2.61 15.87 -3.78
C ILE A 40 2.17 16.58 -5.06
N VAL A 41 1.27 15.94 -5.82
CA VAL A 41 0.63 16.49 -7.01
C VAL A 41 -0.87 16.34 -6.88
N ASP A 42 -1.61 17.45 -6.96
CA ASP A 42 -3.08 17.45 -6.99
C ASP A 42 -3.60 18.60 -7.87
N THR A 43 -4.79 18.45 -8.44
CA THR A 43 -5.44 19.48 -9.24
C THR A 43 -6.03 20.60 -8.38
N SER A 44 -6.34 20.32 -7.13
CA SER A 44 -6.93 21.26 -6.17
C SER A 44 -5.86 22.07 -5.47
N GLU A 45 -5.82 23.37 -5.75
CA GLU A 45 -4.92 24.33 -5.09
C GLU A 45 -5.05 24.30 -3.56
N ARG A 46 -6.28 24.20 -3.05
CA ARG A 46 -6.54 24.12 -1.62
C ARG A 46 -5.90 22.85 -1.01
N VAL A 47 -6.08 21.70 -1.66
CA VAL A 47 -5.53 20.43 -1.17
C VAL A 47 -4.00 20.48 -1.17
N VAL A 48 -3.39 21.03 -2.22
CA VAL A 48 -1.93 21.21 -2.29
C VAL A 48 -1.45 22.06 -1.13
N ARG A 49 -2.02 23.28 -0.98
CA ARG A 49 -1.62 24.20 0.09
C ARG A 49 -1.79 23.57 1.49
N ASP A 50 -2.99 23.04 1.79
CA ASP A 50 -3.29 22.48 3.12
C ASP A 50 -2.34 21.30 3.46
N THR A 51 -1.96 20.48 2.45
CA THR A 51 -1.05 19.35 2.64
C THR A 51 0.40 19.79 2.80
N THR A 52 0.86 20.79 2.01
CA THR A 52 2.23 21.31 2.11
C THR A 52 2.47 21.99 3.45
N GLU A 53 1.51 22.80 3.92
CA GLU A 53 1.61 23.47 5.23
C GLU A 53 1.60 22.48 6.39
N MET A 54 0.81 21.38 6.28
CA MET A 54 0.68 20.40 7.36
C MET A 54 1.90 19.49 7.51
N PHE A 55 2.53 19.09 6.42
CA PHE A 55 3.59 18.07 6.43
C PHE A 55 4.97 18.56 6.02
N ASP A 56 5.12 19.85 5.73
CA ASP A 56 6.37 20.45 5.23
C ASP A 56 6.95 19.70 4.02
N VAL A 57 6.10 19.48 3.01
CA VAL A 57 6.44 18.76 1.78
C VAL A 57 6.31 19.69 0.56
N MET A 58 6.99 19.34 -0.55
CA MET A 58 6.81 20.05 -1.82
C MET A 58 5.43 19.74 -2.41
N GLY A 59 4.76 20.72 -2.97
CA GLY A 59 3.47 20.58 -3.61
C GLY A 59 3.39 21.23 -4.99
N ILE A 60 2.91 20.45 -5.96
CA ILE A 60 2.69 20.92 -7.34
C ILE A 60 1.20 20.84 -7.66
N ARG A 61 0.63 21.97 -8.07
CA ARG A 61 -0.74 22.00 -8.59
C ARG A 61 -0.75 21.58 -10.04
N GLY A 62 -1.43 20.48 -10.36
CA GLY A 62 -1.57 20.06 -11.75
C GLY A 62 -2.19 18.68 -11.92
N ASN A 63 -2.35 18.31 -13.20
CA ASN A 63 -2.80 16.97 -13.56
C ASN A 63 -1.59 16.03 -13.62
N GLY A 64 -1.56 15.01 -12.78
CA GLY A 64 -0.46 14.03 -12.72
C GLY A 64 -0.29 13.17 -13.99
N ALA A 65 -1.22 13.18 -14.93
CA ALA A 65 -1.01 12.58 -16.25
C ALA A 65 -0.22 13.47 -17.20
N SER A 66 0.01 14.76 -16.85
CA SER A 66 0.86 15.67 -17.62
C SER A 66 2.32 15.40 -17.33
N LEU A 67 3.10 15.11 -18.36
CA LEU A 67 4.55 14.92 -18.22
C LEU A 67 5.23 16.16 -17.63
N ASN A 68 4.82 17.37 -18.06
CA ASN A 68 5.40 18.61 -17.56
C ASN A 68 5.20 18.75 -16.05
N VAL A 69 3.99 18.43 -15.53
CA VAL A 69 3.68 18.44 -14.09
C VAL A 69 4.52 17.41 -13.33
N LEU A 70 4.68 16.22 -13.88
CA LEU A 70 5.54 15.20 -13.27
C LEU A 70 7.01 15.61 -13.27
N MET A 71 7.49 16.26 -14.34
CA MET A 71 8.87 16.76 -14.42
C MET A 71 9.10 17.88 -13.40
N GLU A 72 8.16 18.81 -13.24
CA GLU A 72 8.19 19.84 -12.21
C GLU A 72 8.18 19.24 -10.80
N ALA A 73 7.48 18.12 -10.61
CA ALA A 73 7.47 17.37 -9.37
C ALA A 73 8.78 16.58 -9.08
N GLY A 74 9.79 16.66 -9.96
CA GLY A 74 11.07 16.00 -9.78
C GLY A 74 11.11 14.54 -10.27
N LEU A 75 10.35 14.19 -11.30
CA LEU A 75 10.23 12.83 -11.81
C LEU A 75 11.58 12.17 -12.14
N GLN A 76 12.55 12.92 -12.66
CA GLN A 76 13.86 12.36 -13.06
C GLN A 76 14.66 11.79 -11.89
N GLU A 77 14.50 12.38 -10.73
CA GLU A 77 15.17 11.99 -9.49
C GLU A 77 14.31 11.12 -8.57
N ALA A 78 13.05 10.87 -8.94
CA ALA A 78 12.13 10.11 -8.12
C ALA A 78 12.51 8.62 -8.07
N ASP A 79 12.53 8.05 -6.88
CA ASP A 79 12.67 6.61 -6.67
C ASP A 79 11.32 5.89 -6.85
N LEU A 80 10.20 6.59 -6.53
CA LEU A 80 8.86 6.02 -6.55
C LEU A 80 7.80 7.07 -6.91
N VAL A 81 6.85 6.66 -7.76
CA VAL A 81 5.63 7.44 -8.06
C VAL A 81 4.40 6.63 -7.62
N ILE A 82 3.55 7.22 -6.80
CA ILE A 82 2.32 6.61 -6.27
C ILE A 82 1.12 7.39 -6.78
N ALA A 83 0.27 6.79 -7.63
CA ALA A 83 -0.94 7.41 -8.15
C ALA A 83 -2.18 6.86 -7.43
N VAL A 84 -2.86 7.72 -6.66
CA VAL A 84 -4.00 7.39 -5.79
C VAL A 84 -5.16 8.38 -5.93
N THR A 85 -5.34 8.91 -7.13
CA THR A 85 -6.45 9.82 -7.45
C THR A 85 -7.81 9.12 -7.41
N GLY A 86 -8.88 9.85 -7.68
CA GLY A 86 -10.25 9.31 -7.78
C GLY A 86 -10.53 8.46 -9.02
N SER A 87 -9.68 8.50 -10.08
CA SER A 87 -9.83 7.75 -11.33
C SER A 87 -8.76 6.69 -11.48
N ASP A 88 -9.18 5.45 -11.74
CA ASP A 88 -8.29 4.32 -11.96
C ASP A 88 -7.49 4.50 -13.26
N GLU A 89 -8.13 5.00 -14.32
CA GLU A 89 -7.52 5.27 -15.62
C GLU A 89 -6.44 6.34 -15.50
N LEU A 90 -6.72 7.41 -14.75
CA LEU A 90 -5.76 8.46 -14.47
C LEU A 90 -4.56 7.92 -13.69
N ASN A 91 -4.78 7.06 -12.70
CA ASN A 91 -3.71 6.44 -11.92
C ASN A 91 -2.81 5.56 -12.79
N LEU A 92 -3.41 4.77 -13.69
CA LEU A 92 -2.66 3.96 -14.65
C LEU A 92 -1.87 4.82 -15.64
N LEU A 93 -2.47 5.90 -16.15
CA LEU A 93 -1.82 6.82 -17.07
C LEU A 93 -0.65 7.57 -16.39
N CYS A 94 -0.83 8.07 -15.17
CA CYS A 94 0.26 8.71 -14.41
C CYS A 94 1.46 7.76 -14.25
N CYS A 95 1.19 6.51 -13.87
CA CYS A 95 2.24 5.49 -13.71
C CYS A 95 2.92 5.14 -15.05
N LEU A 96 2.17 5.06 -16.14
CA LEU A 96 2.73 4.84 -17.47
C LEU A 96 3.64 5.99 -17.89
N MET A 97 3.19 7.24 -17.73
CA MET A 97 3.98 8.44 -18.04
C MET A 97 5.28 8.48 -17.23
N ALA A 98 5.20 8.21 -15.92
CA ALA A 98 6.36 8.13 -15.06
C ALA A 98 7.33 7.02 -15.52
N LYS A 99 6.82 5.82 -15.77
CA LYS A 99 7.64 4.65 -16.15
C LYS A 99 8.35 4.79 -17.48
N LYS A 100 7.71 5.51 -18.44
CA LYS A 100 8.30 5.73 -19.78
C LYS A 100 9.36 6.83 -19.78
N ASN A 101 9.33 7.73 -18.82
CA ASN A 101 10.19 8.92 -18.82
C ASN A 101 11.23 8.92 -17.69
N ALA A 102 11.16 7.99 -16.72
CA ALA A 102 12.14 7.88 -15.63
C ALA A 102 12.38 6.43 -15.19
N LYS A 103 13.50 6.21 -14.52
CA LYS A 103 13.86 4.89 -13.93
C LYS A 103 13.32 4.79 -12.50
N CYS A 104 12.04 4.98 -12.31
CA CYS A 104 11.40 4.90 -11.00
C CYS A 104 10.50 3.66 -10.87
N HIS A 105 10.20 3.29 -9.64
CA HIS A 105 9.09 2.38 -9.36
C HIS A 105 7.76 3.12 -9.43
N THR A 106 6.69 2.39 -9.73
CA THR A 106 5.35 2.99 -9.86
C THR A 106 4.31 2.14 -9.16
N ILE A 107 3.40 2.78 -8.43
CA ILE A 107 2.27 2.14 -7.76
C ILE A 107 0.98 2.84 -8.21
N ALA A 108 0.04 2.09 -8.79
CA ALA A 108 -1.27 2.60 -9.17
C ALA A 108 -2.38 2.02 -8.29
N ARG A 109 -3.28 2.87 -7.82
CA ARG A 109 -4.55 2.43 -7.20
C ARG A 109 -5.56 2.15 -8.29
N VAL A 110 -6.10 0.90 -8.31
CA VAL A 110 -7.15 0.48 -9.25
C VAL A 110 -8.22 -0.28 -8.46
N ARG A 111 -9.44 0.26 -8.44
CA ARG A 111 -10.55 -0.24 -7.63
C ARG A 111 -11.59 -0.99 -8.44
N ASN A 112 -11.77 -0.59 -9.71
CA ASN A 112 -12.84 -1.09 -10.54
C ASN A 112 -12.70 -2.62 -10.74
N PRO A 113 -13.76 -3.40 -10.38
CA PRO A 113 -13.75 -4.85 -10.54
C PRO A 113 -13.57 -5.33 -11.99
N LEU A 114 -13.91 -4.50 -12.98
CA LEU A 114 -13.70 -4.82 -14.39
C LEU A 114 -12.24 -5.09 -14.71
N TYR A 115 -11.32 -4.37 -14.08
CA TYR A 115 -9.88 -4.56 -14.29
C TYR A 115 -9.29 -5.76 -13.52
N ASN A 116 -9.99 -6.30 -12.52
CA ASN A 116 -9.43 -7.35 -11.63
C ASN A 116 -9.01 -8.61 -12.39
N LYS A 117 -9.72 -8.98 -13.45
CA LYS A 117 -9.39 -10.15 -14.26
C LYS A 117 -8.14 -9.94 -15.12
N GLU A 118 -7.91 -8.71 -15.54
CA GLU A 118 -6.86 -8.32 -16.48
C GLU A 118 -5.71 -7.60 -15.78
N ILE A 119 -5.77 -7.43 -14.45
CA ILE A 119 -4.83 -6.59 -13.70
C ILE A 119 -3.37 -7.01 -13.89
N ARG A 120 -3.11 -8.32 -14.05
CA ARG A 120 -1.76 -8.82 -14.32
C ARG A 120 -1.29 -8.38 -15.69
N PHE A 121 -2.12 -8.55 -16.71
CA PHE A 121 -1.84 -8.13 -18.08
C PHE A 121 -1.60 -6.62 -18.14
N ILE A 122 -2.51 -5.81 -17.57
CA ILE A 122 -2.39 -4.35 -17.53
C ILE A 122 -1.07 -3.94 -16.87
N ARG A 123 -0.73 -4.51 -15.71
CA ARG A 123 0.51 -4.24 -15.00
C ARG A 123 1.75 -4.53 -15.86
N GLU A 124 1.76 -5.68 -16.51
CA GLU A 124 2.89 -6.13 -17.33
C GLU A 124 3.05 -5.28 -18.60
N GLN A 125 1.94 -5.00 -19.31
CA GLN A 125 1.97 -4.19 -20.54
C GLN A 125 2.35 -2.73 -20.28
N LEU A 126 1.89 -2.15 -19.17
CA LEU A 126 2.24 -0.78 -18.80
C LEU A 126 3.56 -0.68 -18.04
N GLY A 127 4.18 -1.80 -17.67
CA GLY A 127 5.41 -1.84 -16.88
C GLY A 127 5.29 -1.30 -15.46
N ILE A 128 4.06 -1.29 -14.90
CA ILE A 128 3.78 -0.78 -13.56
C ILE A 128 4.34 -1.75 -12.52
N SER A 129 5.06 -1.24 -11.52
CA SER A 129 5.70 -2.07 -10.51
C SER A 129 4.67 -2.78 -9.62
N MET A 130 3.62 -2.05 -9.20
CA MET A 130 2.55 -2.58 -8.34
C MET A 130 1.20 -1.92 -8.67
N ILE A 131 0.13 -2.72 -8.62
CA ILE A 131 -1.24 -2.23 -8.62
C ILE A 131 -1.90 -2.64 -7.31
N ILE A 132 -2.55 -1.70 -6.63
CA ILE A 132 -3.22 -1.92 -5.35
C ILE A 132 -4.73 -1.63 -5.47
N ASN A 133 -5.51 -2.43 -4.74
CA ASN A 133 -6.93 -2.18 -4.50
C ASN A 133 -7.16 -2.21 -2.98
N PRO A 134 -7.10 -1.07 -2.30
CA PRO A 134 -7.25 -0.99 -0.85
C PRO A 134 -8.60 -1.51 -0.36
N GLU A 135 -9.67 -1.23 -1.09
CA GLU A 135 -11.03 -1.64 -0.75
C GLU A 135 -11.16 -3.17 -0.76
N LEU A 136 -10.65 -3.83 -1.79
CA LEU A 136 -10.66 -5.29 -1.88
C LEU A 136 -9.77 -5.93 -0.83
N THR A 137 -8.61 -5.33 -0.54
CA THR A 137 -7.70 -5.80 0.51
C THR A 137 -8.37 -5.71 1.87
N THR A 138 -8.98 -4.57 2.19
CA THR A 138 -9.73 -4.38 3.45
C THR A 138 -10.89 -5.37 3.57
N ALA A 139 -11.68 -5.57 2.50
CA ALA A 139 -12.77 -6.53 2.50
C ALA A 139 -12.27 -7.96 2.79
N ARG A 140 -11.13 -8.35 2.21
CA ARG A 140 -10.52 -9.66 2.49
C ARG A 140 -10.06 -9.80 3.93
N GLU A 141 -9.50 -8.76 4.53
CA GLU A 141 -9.10 -8.79 5.95
C GLU A 141 -10.33 -8.91 6.87
N ILE A 142 -11.43 -8.18 6.57
CA ILE A 142 -12.70 -8.32 7.29
C ILE A 142 -13.24 -9.76 7.18
N LEU A 143 -13.24 -10.34 5.98
CA LEU A 143 -13.69 -11.71 5.76
C LEU A 143 -12.88 -12.74 6.56
N LYS A 144 -11.56 -12.54 6.69
CA LYS A 144 -10.71 -13.41 7.54
C LYS A 144 -11.16 -13.37 9.00
N VAL A 145 -11.40 -12.17 9.54
CA VAL A 145 -11.88 -12.02 10.93
C VAL A 145 -13.23 -12.71 11.14
N LEU A 146 -14.16 -12.57 10.18
CA LEU A 146 -15.47 -13.20 10.24
C LEU A 146 -15.39 -14.73 10.11
N LYS A 147 -14.47 -15.24 9.28
CA LYS A 147 -14.26 -16.68 9.08
C LYS A 147 -13.69 -17.36 10.33
N PHE A 148 -12.85 -16.65 11.10
CA PHE A 148 -12.17 -17.16 12.27
C PHE A 148 -12.30 -16.20 13.47
N PRO A 149 -13.49 -16.04 14.05
CA PRO A 149 -13.76 -15.04 15.10
C PRO A 149 -12.92 -15.24 16.38
N SER A 150 -12.47 -16.47 16.63
CA SER A 150 -11.67 -16.84 17.81
C SER A 150 -10.16 -16.75 17.58
N ALA A 151 -9.72 -16.47 16.35
CA ALA A 151 -8.30 -16.36 16.05
C ALA A 151 -7.75 -15.01 16.54
N ILE A 152 -6.60 -15.05 17.23
CA ILE A 152 -5.87 -13.85 17.65
C ILE A 152 -5.12 -13.25 16.47
N LYS A 153 -4.59 -14.11 15.58
CA LYS A 153 -3.82 -13.73 14.42
C LYS A 153 -4.04 -14.74 13.29
N ILE A 154 -4.08 -14.24 12.06
CA ILE A 154 -4.21 -15.07 10.86
C ILE A 154 -3.09 -14.64 9.90
N ASP A 155 -2.12 -15.53 9.70
CA ASP A 155 -1.07 -15.34 8.70
C ASP A 155 -1.41 -16.17 7.45
N THR A 156 -1.22 -15.59 6.27
CA THR A 156 -1.58 -16.22 5.01
C THR A 156 -0.34 -16.43 4.15
N PHE A 157 -0.13 -17.66 3.65
CA PHE A 157 1.02 -18.06 2.83
C PHE A 157 0.58 -18.62 1.48
N ALA A 158 1.54 -18.78 0.58
CA ALA A 158 1.35 -19.38 -0.74
C ALA A 158 0.19 -18.76 -1.54
N LYS A 159 0.11 -17.40 -1.55
CA LYS A 159 -0.94 -16.63 -2.25
C LYS A 159 -2.36 -16.94 -1.74
N GLY A 160 -2.52 -17.12 -0.45
CA GLY A 160 -3.82 -17.38 0.17
C GLY A 160 -4.25 -18.85 0.22
N ARG A 161 -3.39 -19.77 -0.18
CA ARG A 161 -3.71 -21.23 -0.16
C ARG A 161 -3.44 -21.91 1.17
N VAL A 162 -2.63 -21.29 2.03
CA VAL A 162 -2.30 -21.79 3.36
C VAL A 162 -2.57 -20.68 4.37
N GLU A 163 -3.32 -21.00 5.42
CA GLU A 163 -3.63 -20.08 6.52
C GLU A 163 -3.05 -20.65 7.81
N LEU A 164 -2.27 -19.84 8.54
CA LEU A 164 -1.78 -20.15 9.88
C LEU A 164 -2.60 -19.36 10.89
N LEU A 165 -3.30 -20.07 11.74
CA LEU A 165 -4.20 -19.52 12.73
C LEU A 165 -3.58 -19.59 14.11
N HIS A 166 -3.58 -18.49 14.84
CA HIS A 166 -3.17 -18.41 16.23
C HIS A 166 -4.41 -18.25 17.11
N PHE A 167 -4.62 -19.19 18.03
CA PHE A 167 -5.73 -19.14 19.00
C PHE A 167 -5.20 -19.05 20.42
N ARG A 168 -6.00 -18.46 21.29
CA ARG A 168 -5.84 -18.66 22.73
C ARG A 168 -6.59 -19.93 23.13
N ILE A 169 -5.90 -20.90 23.70
CA ILE A 169 -6.54 -22.08 24.27
C ILE A 169 -7.36 -21.63 25.49
N LYS A 170 -8.64 -21.96 25.49
CA LYS A 170 -9.56 -21.75 26.60
C LYS A 170 -9.83 -23.08 27.31
N PRO A 171 -10.12 -23.07 28.64
CA PRO A 171 -10.42 -24.29 29.37
C PRO A 171 -11.54 -25.12 28.73
N GLU A 172 -12.57 -24.46 28.17
CA GLU A 172 -13.72 -25.13 27.54
C GLU A 172 -13.35 -25.92 26.29
N MET A 173 -12.20 -25.66 25.68
CA MET A 173 -11.71 -26.43 24.51
C MET A 173 -11.18 -27.79 24.91
N GLY A 174 -10.95 -28.05 26.19
CA GLY A 174 -10.47 -29.32 26.71
C GLY A 174 -9.07 -29.74 26.20
N PHE A 175 -8.23 -28.75 25.85
CA PHE A 175 -6.87 -28.95 25.36
C PHE A 175 -5.82 -28.85 26.48
N ASP A 176 -6.21 -28.27 27.61
CA ASP A 176 -5.34 -28.08 28.75
C ASP A 176 -4.89 -29.42 29.33
N GLY A 177 -3.60 -29.56 29.65
CA GLY A 177 -2.98 -30.76 30.17
C GLY A 177 -2.82 -31.92 29.18
N LYS A 178 -3.14 -31.75 27.88
CA LYS A 178 -3.01 -32.76 26.84
C LYS A 178 -1.76 -32.58 25.99
N THR A 179 -1.19 -33.67 25.55
CA THR A 179 -0.09 -33.68 24.61
C THR A 179 -0.59 -33.40 23.18
N ILE A 180 0.30 -32.88 22.31
CA ILE A 180 -0.02 -32.66 20.89
C ILE A 180 -0.48 -33.96 20.21
N MET A 181 0.09 -35.10 20.57
CA MET A 181 -0.27 -36.42 20.00
C MET A 181 -1.71 -36.81 20.31
N GLU A 182 -2.19 -36.54 21.53
CA GLU A 182 -3.59 -36.77 21.93
C GLU A 182 -4.56 -35.82 21.22
N LEU A 183 -4.14 -34.59 20.95
CA LEU A 183 -4.95 -33.62 20.24
C LEU A 183 -5.06 -33.93 18.74
N MET A 184 -3.99 -34.39 18.09
CA MET A 184 -4.00 -34.76 16.67
C MET A 184 -4.99 -35.86 16.33
N GLY A 185 -5.28 -36.78 17.28
CA GLY A 185 -6.30 -37.79 17.11
C GLY A 185 -7.75 -37.27 17.07
N ARG A 186 -8.01 -36.05 17.55
CA ARG A 186 -9.33 -35.41 17.60
C ARG A 186 -9.58 -34.41 16.48
N LEU A 187 -8.53 -33.99 15.76
CA LEU A 187 -8.59 -32.99 14.68
C LEU A 187 -8.74 -33.63 13.28
N LYS A 188 -9.21 -34.86 13.22
CA LYS A 188 -9.55 -35.55 11.96
C LYS A 188 -10.98 -35.26 11.53
#